data_c8e4464c58c438d1bafe0e3a78d79100
#
_entry.id   c8e4464c58c438d1bafe0e3a78d79100
#
_cell.length_a   1.000
_cell.length_b   1.000
_cell.length_c   1.000
_cell.angle_alpha   90.00
_cell.angle_beta   90.00
_cell.angle_gamma   90.00
#
_symmetry.space_group_name_H-M   'P 1'
#
loop_
_entity.id
_entity.type
_entity.pdbx_description
1 polymer ?
#
loop_
_entity_poly.entity_id
_entity_poly.type
_entity_poly.pdbx_seq_one_letter_code
_entity_poly.pdbx_strand_id
1 'polypeptide(L)'
;MRKYRSFPAALCMLCIISCSSTRNKIQSTTNTVSLYYIGQQIIPHNMPFNGTVVGGLSGIDYDPGTQQYYMISDDRSERNPARFYTARLYFSEKSFDSIKFTGVTFLRQPDGSTFPGIKENAALTPDPEAMRYNATKKCLVWSSEGERIVQEQDTILTNPGVFEIGTDGHYIDSFILPAQFRMQATDNGPRRNGVFEGLGFTPGNRFMYVSQEEPRYEDGPRAGVHDTSAFTRIIKYDNDTRQSVAQYAYKLDPVAHAAIPENAFKVNGIADILVLSDHRMLTIERSFSSGIKDCTIKVFMTDVRNATDISSVNSLQSDTLFKPATKLLLFDFASLNTYIDNIEGVTFGPILPNGHQSLVFVADNNFSAVEESQFFLFELMPSATF
;
A
#
# COMPACT_ATOMS: atom_id res chain seq x y z
N MET A 1 -82.38 -63.49 21.61
CA MET A 1 -81.15 -63.29 22.37
C MET A 1 -79.95 -63.08 21.38
N ARG A 2 -79.58 -61.89 21.08
CA ARG A 2 -78.39 -61.56 20.23
C ARG A 2 -77.47 -60.64 20.99
N LYS A 3 -76.27 -61.12 21.31
CA LYS A 3 -75.25 -60.38 21.98
C LYS A 3 -74.51 -59.47 21.00
N TYR A 4 -74.52 -58.17 21.26
CA TYR A 4 -73.65 -57.23 20.56
C TYR A 4 -72.27 -57.21 21.21
N ARG A 5 -71.21 -57.39 20.40
CA ARG A 5 -69.82 -57.19 20.77
C ARG A 5 -69.39 -55.79 20.30
N SER A 6 -68.99 -54.93 21.20
CA SER A 6 -68.39 -53.64 20.94
C SER A 6 -66.90 -53.81 20.64
N PHE A 7 -66.44 -53.24 19.51
CA PHE A 7 -65.03 -53.09 19.19
C PHE A 7 -64.56 -51.71 19.64
N PRO A 8 -63.35 -51.54 20.26
CA PRO A 8 -62.81 -50.22 20.51
C PRO A 8 -62.03 -49.72 19.27
N ALA A 9 -62.30 -48.48 18.87
CA ALA A 9 -61.58 -47.76 17.84
C ALA A 9 -60.21 -47.31 18.40
N ALA A 10 -59.14 -47.79 17.78
CA ALA A 10 -57.79 -47.29 18.08
C ALA A 10 -57.53 -46.02 17.32
N LEU A 11 -57.34 -44.92 18.04
CA LEU A 11 -56.99 -43.62 17.54
C LEU A 11 -55.46 -43.57 17.28
N CYS A 12 -55.01 -43.68 16.02
CA CYS A 12 -53.62 -43.48 15.63
C CYS A 12 -53.29 -41.96 15.65
N MET A 13 -52.52 -41.56 16.64
CA MET A 13 -51.97 -40.20 16.75
C MET A 13 -50.70 -40.12 15.89
N LEU A 14 -50.77 -39.49 14.71
CA LEU A 14 -49.61 -39.19 13.88
C LEU A 14 -48.84 -38.05 14.52
N CYS A 15 -47.68 -38.37 15.12
CA CYS A 15 -46.69 -37.35 15.50
C CYS A 15 -45.96 -36.83 14.27
N ILE A 16 -46.28 -35.63 13.81
CA ILE A 16 -45.52 -34.91 12.82
C ILE A 16 -44.26 -34.35 13.53
N ILE A 17 -43.11 -35.01 13.32
CA ILE A 17 -41.83 -34.49 13.75
C ILE A 17 -41.42 -33.38 12.76
N SER A 18 -41.67 -32.13 13.11
CA SER A 18 -41.16 -30.97 12.38
C SER A 18 -39.68 -30.84 12.65
N CYS A 19 -38.84 -31.28 11.72
CA CYS A 19 -37.41 -31.05 11.72
C CYS A 19 -37.17 -29.58 11.37
N SER A 20 -37.14 -28.70 12.36
CA SER A 20 -36.64 -27.34 12.19
C SER A 20 -35.11 -27.42 12.06
N SER A 21 -34.60 -27.33 10.83
CA SER A 21 -33.18 -27.10 10.57
C SER A 21 -32.84 -25.69 11.05
N THR A 22 -32.31 -25.59 12.25
CA THR A 22 -31.61 -24.39 12.71
C THR A 22 -30.39 -24.21 11.82
N ARG A 23 -30.52 -23.40 10.76
CA ARG A 23 -29.38 -22.83 10.08
C ARG A 23 -28.65 -21.95 11.10
N ASN A 24 -27.60 -22.50 11.71
CA ASN A 24 -26.59 -21.69 12.37
C ASN A 24 -26.05 -20.71 11.34
N LYS A 25 -26.55 -19.45 11.35
CA LYS A 25 -25.84 -18.35 10.77
C LYS A 25 -24.52 -18.27 11.52
N ILE A 26 -23.44 -18.75 10.90
CA ILE A 26 -22.09 -18.38 11.29
C ILE A 26 -22.05 -16.88 11.04
N GLN A 27 -22.30 -16.11 12.09
CA GLN A 27 -22.02 -14.69 12.13
C GLN A 27 -20.50 -14.60 12.09
N SER A 28 -19.93 -14.40 10.89
CA SER A 28 -18.55 -14.00 10.78
C SER A 28 -18.48 -12.63 11.47
N THR A 29 -17.95 -12.62 12.68
CA THR A 29 -17.53 -11.38 13.32
C THR A 29 -16.38 -10.84 12.47
N THR A 30 -16.71 -10.06 11.45
CA THR A 30 -15.75 -9.20 10.80
C THR A 30 -15.33 -8.20 11.86
N ASN A 31 -14.16 -8.41 12.47
CA ASN A 31 -13.49 -7.37 13.23
C ASN A 31 -13.22 -6.25 12.23
N THR A 32 -14.18 -5.37 12.03
CA THR A 32 -14.02 -4.14 11.28
C THR A 32 -13.31 -3.16 12.19
N VAL A 33 -12.32 -2.47 11.68
CA VAL A 33 -11.67 -1.33 12.33
C VAL A 33 -12.22 -0.07 11.70
N SER A 34 -12.14 1.04 12.41
CA SER A 34 -12.45 2.37 11.88
C SER A 34 -11.30 3.33 12.14
N LEU A 35 -11.16 4.32 11.26
CA LEU A 35 -10.15 5.37 11.36
C LEU A 35 -10.80 6.63 11.91
N TYR A 36 -10.22 7.21 12.96
CA TYR A 36 -10.65 8.48 13.53
C TYR A 36 -9.53 9.51 13.35
N TYR A 37 -9.84 10.60 12.65
CA TYR A 37 -8.89 11.69 12.39
C TYR A 37 -8.63 12.50 13.65
N ILE A 38 -7.34 12.75 13.95
CA ILE A 38 -6.90 13.54 15.11
C ILE A 38 -6.40 14.91 14.68
N GLY A 39 -5.59 14.99 13.64
CA GLY A 39 -5.00 16.25 13.20
C GLY A 39 -4.00 16.08 12.06
N GLN A 40 -3.48 17.22 11.58
CA GLN A 40 -2.47 17.25 10.52
C GLN A 40 -1.37 18.25 10.83
N GLN A 41 -0.20 18.03 10.19
CA GLN A 41 0.91 18.97 10.11
C GLN A 41 1.36 19.11 8.65
N ILE A 42 1.85 20.28 8.28
CA ILE A 42 2.37 20.55 6.94
C ILE A 42 3.83 20.98 7.08
N ILE A 43 4.71 20.37 6.30
CA ILE A 43 6.12 20.78 6.23
C ILE A 43 6.26 21.93 5.24
N PRO A 44 6.97 23.02 5.60
CA PRO A 44 7.19 24.13 4.69
C PRO A 44 7.88 23.69 3.39
N HIS A 45 7.39 24.18 2.26
CA HIS A 45 8.00 23.92 0.96
C HIS A 45 9.48 24.32 0.95
N ASN A 46 10.33 23.50 0.35
CA ASN A 46 11.79 23.69 0.28
C ASN A 46 12.47 23.84 1.65
N MET A 47 11.96 23.18 2.69
CA MET A 47 12.58 23.22 4.02
C MET A 47 14.02 22.68 3.97
N PRO A 48 15.04 23.51 4.29
CA PRO A 48 16.41 23.05 4.29
C PRO A 48 16.71 22.20 5.54
N PHE A 49 17.42 21.09 5.36
CA PHE A 49 17.84 20.25 6.47
C PHE A 49 19.19 19.57 6.17
N ASN A 50 20.22 19.86 6.96
CA ASN A 50 21.56 19.26 6.87
C ASN A 50 22.13 19.21 5.43
N GLY A 51 22.01 20.32 4.68
CA GLY A 51 22.54 20.43 3.32
C GLY A 51 21.66 19.80 2.24
N THR A 52 20.47 19.33 2.59
CA THR A 52 19.44 18.82 1.67
C THR A 52 18.16 19.63 1.76
N VAL A 53 17.24 19.36 0.85
CA VAL A 53 15.88 19.88 0.88
C VAL A 53 14.92 18.75 1.24
N VAL A 54 14.08 18.96 2.26
CA VAL A 54 13.02 18.03 2.66
C VAL A 54 11.86 18.15 1.68
N GLY A 55 11.42 17.01 1.13
CA GLY A 55 10.33 16.88 0.19
C GLY A 55 10.38 15.50 -0.47
N GLY A 56 9.42 15.21 -1.34
CA GLY A 56 9.35 13.91 -1.97
C GLY A 56 9.11 12.78 -0.96
N LEU A 57 8.34 13.01 0.12
CA LEU A 57 8.20 12.02 1.18
C LEU A 57 7.13 10.99 0.81
N SER A 58 7.53 9.94 0.08
CA SER A 58 6.64 8.91 -0.44
C SER A 58 6.41 7.72 0.51
N GLY A 59 7.40 7.37 1.34
CA GLY A 59 7.27 6.26 2.29
C GLY A 59 7.64 6.65 3.71
N ILE A 60 6.97 6.04 4.71
CA ILE A 60 7.20 6.29 6.14
C ILE A 60 7.10 5.01 6.94
N ASP A 61 7.98 4.82 7.94
CA ASP A 61 7.84 3.77 8.94
C ASP A 61 8.36 4.20 10.31
N TYR A 62 7.93 3.48 11.36
CA TYR A 62 8.21 3.82 12.75
C TYR A 62 9.04 2.74 13.45
N ASP A 63 10.13 3.16 14.09
CA ASP A 63 10.91 2.33 15.01
C ASP A 63 10.48 2.59 16.45
N PRO A 64 9.76 1.65 17.10
CA PRO A 64 9.33 1.81 18.48
C PRO A 64 10.51 1.78 19.49
N GLY A 65 11.65 1.20 19.10
CA GLY A 65 12.83 1.11 19.95
C GLY A 65 13.52 2.45 20.15
N THR A 66 13.61 3.26 19.13
CA THR A 66 14.23 4.60 19.15
C THR A 66 13.20 5.74 19.16
N GLN A 67 11.93 5.42 18.94
CA GLN A 67 10.83 6.39 18.74
C GLN A 67 11.09 7.36 17.59
N GLN A 68 11.68 6.85 16.52
CA GLN A 68 11.96 7.60 15.30
C GLN A 68 11.12 7.09 14.14
N TYR A 69 10.79 8.00 13.25
CA TYR A 69 10.22 7.69 11.95
C TYR A 69 11.32 7.77 10.90
N TYR A 70 11.34 6.79 9.99
CA TYR A 70 12.13 6.79 8.77
C TYR A 70 11.22 7.20 7.62
N MET A 71 11.66 8.12 6.77
CA MET A 71 10.88 8.64 5.64
C MET A 71 11.78 8.70 4.41
N ILE A 72 11.47 7.91 3.40
CA ILE A 72 12.19 7.94 2.14
C ILE A 72 11.76 9.13 1.31
N SER A 73 12.69 9.68 0.54
CA SER A 73 12.41 10.77 -0.39
C SER A 73 12.44 10.23 -1.81
N ASP A 74 11.33 10.38 -2.54
CA ASP A 74 11.25 10.20 -3.98
C ASP A 74 11.99 11.36 -4.66
N ASP A 75 13.30 11.25 -4.63
CA ASP A 75 14.21 12.13 -5.35
C ASP A 75 15.22 11.25 -6.10
N ARG A 76 15.05 11.17 -7.39
CA ARG A 76 15.88 10.38 -8.31
C ARG A 76 17.33 10.91 -8.40
N SER A 77 17.88 11.33 -7.26
CA SER A 77 19.17 12.03 -7.14
C SER A 77 19.26 13.29 -8.00
N GLU A 78 18.12 13.93 -8.29
CA GLU A 78 18.07 15.14 -9.12
C GLU A 78 18.35 16.41 -8.34
N ARG A 79 17.84 16.49 -7.10
CA ARG A 79 18.03 17.62 -6.18
C ARG A 79 19.16 17.36 -5.21
N ASN A 80 19.11 16.23 -4.55
CA ASN A 80 20.15 15.71 -3.67
C ASN A 80 20.26 14.20 -3.89
N PRO A 81 21.38 13.55 -3.52
CA PRO A 81 21.48 12.10 -3.63
C PRO A 81 20.30 11.40 -2.96
N ALA A 82 19.85 10.27 -3.54
CA ALA A 82 18.76 9.46 -3.02
C ALA A 82 18.97 9.19 -1.53
N ARG A 83 17.93 9.39 -0.71
CA ARG A 83 18.07 9.51 0.74
C ARG A 83 16.79 9.15 1.48
N PHE A 84 16.94 8.98 2.77
CA PHE A 84 15.83 9.01 3.70
C PHE A 84 16.12 9.97 4.86
N TYR A 85 15.06 10.44 5.48
CA TYR A 85 15.11 11.27 6.68
C TYR A 85 14.70 10.48 7.90
N THR A 86 15.19 10.91 9.07
CA THR A 86 14.63 10.50 10.35
C THR A 86 13.97 11.68 11.03
N ALA A 87 12.86 11.43 11.73
CA ALA A 87 12.16 12.45 12.49
C ALA A 87 11.52 11.89 13.76
N ARG A 88 11.17 12.78 14.67
CA ARG A 88 10.26 12.55 15.78
C ARG A 88 8.96 13.32 15.55
N LEU A 89 7.85 12.66 15.73
CA LEU A 89 6.53 13.25 15.67
C LEU A 89 5.98 13.40 17.09
N TYR A 90 5.46 14.57 17.41
CA TYR A 90 4.90 14.87 18.71
C TYR A 90 3.39 15.04 18.59
N PHE A 91 2.66 14.18 19.27
CA PHE A 91 1.19 14.16 19.23
C PHE A 91 0.59 13.44 20.44
N SER A 92 -0.72 13.59 20.59
CA SER A 92 -1.55 12.92 21.58
C SER A 92 -2.82 12.37 20.91
N GLU A 93 -3.74 11.82 21.69
CA GLU A 93 -5.08 11.43 21.20
C GLU A 93 -5.97 12.65 20.84
N LYS A 94 -5.49 13.89 21.02
CA LYS A 94 -6.28 15.12 20.81
C LYS A 94 -5.67 16.09 19.81
N SER A 95 -4.37 15.96 19.54
CA SER A 95 -3.63 16.92 18.71
C SER A 95 -2.43 16.29 18.04
N PHE A 96 -2.08 16.82 16.88
CA PHE A 96 -0.79 16.61 16.24
C PHE A 96 0.00 17.92 16.36
N ASP A 97 1.03 17.94 17.22
CA ASP A 97 1.63 19.19 17.66
C ASP A 97 2.79 19.64 16.77
N SER A 98 3.71 18.74 16.41
CA SER A 98 4.88 19.10 15.60
C SER A 98 5.64 17.89 15.04
N ILE A 99 6.48 18.17 14.04
CA ILE A 99 7.44 17.25 13.42
C ILE A 99 8.83 17.82 13.56
N LYS A 100 9.78 17.02 14.06
CA LYS A 100 11.17 17.41 14.20
C LYS A 100 12.07 16.44 13.45
N PHE A 101 12.64 16.86 12.34
CA PHE A 101 13.68 16.10 11.65
C PHE A 101 14.93 15.97 12.53
N THR A 102 15.51 14.76 12.55
CA THR A 102 16.64 14.41 13.42
C THR A 102 17.87 13.96 12.65
N GLY A 103 17.71 13.51 11.39
CA GLY A 103 18.80 13.06 10.55
C GLY A 103 18.42 12.96 9.08
N VAL A 104 19.43 12.90 8.24
CA VAL A 104 19.34 12.53 6.83
C VAL A 104 20.45 11.53 6.51
N THR A 105 20.12 10.49 5.77
CA THR A 105 21.05 9.42 5.38
C THR A 105 20.91 9.15 3.89
N PHE A 106 22.04 9.09 3.18
CA PHE A 106 22.05 8.80 1.75
C PHE A 106 22.01 7.29 1.51
N LEU A 107 21.18 6.87 0.57
CA LEU A 107 21.17 5.50 0.06
C LEU A 107 22.46 5.23 -0.69
N ARG A 108 23.04 4.04 -0.49
CA ARG A 108 24.30 3.66 -1.10
C ARG A 108 24.15 2.42 -1.97
N GLN A 109 24.89 2.45 -3.09
CA GLN A 109 25.06 1.32 -3.98
C GLN A 109 25.90 0.23 -3.31
N PRO A 110 25.95 -1.00 -3.87
CA PRO A 110 26.80 -2.08 -3.34
C PRO A 110 28.29 -1.76 -3.22
N ASP A 111 28.80 -0.82 -4.02
CA ASP A 111 30.19 -0.36 -3.96
C ASP A 111 30.43 0.75 -2.91
N GLY A 112 29.37 1.18 -2.21
CA GLY A 112 29.41 2.23 -1.19
C GLY A 112 29.25 3.65 -1.73
N SER A 113 29.18 3.86 -3.04
CA SER A 113 28.91 5.17 -3.65
C SER A 113 27.44 5.56 -3.49
N THR A 114 27.13 6.86 -3.60
CA THR A 114 25.77 7.33 -3.73
C THR A 114 25.21 7.03 -5.12
N PHE A 115 23.89 6.96 -5.24
CA PHE A 115 23.26 6.79 -6.55
C PHE A 115 23.40 8.07 -7.39
N PRO A 116 23.72 7.95 -8.69
CA PRO A 116 23.79 9.08 -9.61
C PRO A 116 22.40 9.58 -9.98
N GLY A 117 22.29 10.84 -10.37
CA GLY A 117 21.09 11.38 -11.00
C GLY A 117 20.95 10.93 -12.46
N ILE A 118 19.75 11.11 -13.02
CA ILE A 118 19.40 10.65 -14.37
C ILE A 118 20.34 11.23 -15.46
N LYS A 119 20.80 12.45 -15.29
CA LYS A 119 21.74 13.10 -16.24
C LYS A 119 23.15 12.55 -16.19
N GLU A 120 23.53 11.93 -15.06
CA GLU A 120 24.85 11.35 -14.87
C GLU A 120 24.86 9.91 -15.35
N ASN A 121 23.91 9.11 -14.91
CA ASN A 121 23.75 7.72 -15.32
C ASN A 121 22.34 7.22 -15.09
N ALA A 122 21.47 7.38 -16.07
CA ALA A 122 20.07 6.99 -15.98
C ALA A 122 19.85 5.49 -15.69
N ALA A 123 20.78 4.61 -16.10
CA ALA A 123 20.66 3.19 -15.83
C ALA A 123 20.91 2.79 -14.36
N LEU A 124 21.52 3.67 -13.58
CA LEU A 124 21.81 3.48 -12.16
C LEU A 124 20.99 4.44 -11.27
N THR A 125 20.21 5.32 -11.87
CA THR A 125 19.35 6.25 -11.11
C THR A 125 18.24 5.46 -10.43
N PRO A 126 18.04 5.59 -9.11
CA PRO A 126 16.94 4.98 -8.43
C PRO A 126 15.67 5.82 -8.58
N ASP A 127 14.55 5.22 -8.26
CA ASP A 127 13.23 5.83 -8.13
C ASP A 127 12.63 5.38 -6.81
N PRO A 128 13.01 6.01 -5.67
CA PRO A 128 12.68 5.50 -4.35
C PRO A 128 11.22 5.79 -3.99
N GLU A 129 10.46 4.76 -3.56
CA GLU A 129 9.05 4.89 -3.22
C GLU A 129 8.76 4.54 -1.75
N ALA A 130 8.71 3.28 -1.39
CA ALA A 130 8.38 2.87 -0.04
C ALA A 130 9.62 2.59 0.81
N MET A 131 9.46 2.69 2.13
CA MET A 131 10.46 2.27 3.11
C MET A 131 9.82 1.62 4.33
N ARG A 132 10.40 0.51 4.83
CA ARG A 132 9.97 -0.18 6.04
C ARG A 132 11.15 -0.57 6.92
N TYR A 133 10.96 -0.43 8.22
CA TYR A 133 11.94 -0.84 9.23
C TYR A 133 11.70 -2.27 9.69
N ASN A 134 12.70 -3.12 9.55
CA ASN A 134 12.69 -4.47 10.08
C ASN A 134 13.29 -4.47 11.49
N ALA A 135 12.44 -4.46 12.51
CA ALA A 135 12.88 -4.41 13.90
C ALA A 135 13.66 -5.66 14.34
N THR A 136 13.43 -6.81 13.70
CA THR A 136 14.15 -8.07 14.01
C THR A 136 15.59 -8.02 13.50
N LYS A 137 15.78 -7.57 12.28
CA LYS A 137 17.12 -7.46 11.64
C LYS A 137 17.80 -6.12 11.91
N LYS A 138 17.08 -5.12 12.42
CA LYS A 138 17.52 -3.73 12.62
C LYS A 138 18.04 -3.11 11.33
N CYS A 139 17.33 -3.32 10.24
CA CYS A 139 17.64 -2.80 8.92
C CYS A 139 16.40 -2.14 8.30
N LEU A 140 16.59 -1.45 7.19
CA LEU A 140 15.54 -0.87 6.40
C LEU A 140 15.37 -1.66 5.09
N VAL A 141 14.16 -1.73 4.59
CA VAL A 141 13.86 -2.23 3.25
C VAL A 141 13.17 -1.12 2.50
N TRP A 142 13.60 -0.87 1.27
CA TRP A 142 13.02 0.17 0.41
C TRP A 142 12.78 -0.37 -1.00
N SER A 143 11.83 0.23 -1.72
CA SER A 143 11.51 -0.09 -3.10
C SER A 143 12.00 0.98 -4.06
N SER A 144 12.23 0.58 -5.30
CA SER A 144 12.48 1.45 -6.43
C SER A 144 11.64 0.99 -7.62
N GLU A 145 11.01 1.92 -8.32
CA GLU A 145 10.23 1.63 -9.52
C GLU A 145 11.09 1.29 -10.74
N GLY A 146 12.36 1.70 -10.71
CA GLY A 146 13.23 1.59 -11.88
C GLY A 146 12.91 2.65 -12.94
N GLU A 147 13.21 2.36 -14.21
CA GLU A 147 12.95 3.29 -15.31
C GLU A 147 12.60 2.55 -16.61
N ARG A 148 11.64 3.07 -17.33
CA ARG A 148 11.28 2.60 -18.66
C ARG A 148 11.15 3.79 -19.62
N ILE A 149 12.23 4.12 -20.31
CA ILE A 149 12.22 5.08 -21.41
C ILE A 149 12.48 4.29 -22.69
N VAL A 150 11.53 4.33 -23.63
CA VAL A 150 11.63 3.65 -24.91
C VAL A 150 11.55 4.70 -26.00
N GLN A 151 12.67 5.01 -26.61
CA GLN A 151 12.83 5.95 -27.71
C GLN A 151 13.67 5.32 -28.83
N GLU A 152 13.58 5.81 -30.05
CA GLU A 152 14.28 5.22 -31.20
C GLU A 152 15.81 5.11 -31.00
N GLN A 153 16.42 6.06 -30.30
CA GLN A 153 17.86 6.13 -30.13
C GLN A 153 18.34 5.94 -28.69
N ASP A 154 17.45 6.11 -27.71
CA ASP A 154 17.78 6.02 -26.28
C ASP A 154 16.74 5.20 -25.53
N THR A 155 17.00 3.91 -25.41
CA THR A 155 16.17 3.04 -24.56
C THR A 155 16.87 2.80 -23.24
N ILE A 156 16.23 3.22 -22.14
CA ILE A 156 16.68 3.00 -20.77
C ILE A 156 15.69 2.06 -20.10
N LEU A 157 16.19 0.91 -19.64
CA LEU A 157 15.42 -0.11 -18.95
C LEU A 157 16.14 -0.45 -17.65
N THR A 158 15.72 0.15 -16.54
CA THR A 158 16.15 -0.20 -15.19
C THR A 158 15.04 -0.98 -14.52
N ASN A 159 15.33 -2.20 -14.06
CA ASN A 159 14.33 -3.01 -13.39
C ASN A 159 13.92 -2.38 -12.06
N PRO A 160 12.64 -2.52 -11.66
CA PRO A 160 12.22 -2.23 -10.30
C PRO A 160 12.94 -3.17 -9.33
N GLY A 161 13.02 -2.76 -8.08
CA GLY A 161 13.69 -3.56 -7.07
C GLY A 161 13.22 -3.30 -5.67
N VAL A 162 13.54 -4.24 -4.78
CA VAL A 162 13.36 -4.12 -3.33
C VAL A 162 14.70 -4.44 -2.69
N PHE A 163 15.19 -3.53 -1.88
CA PHE A 163 16.55 -3.54 -1.35
C PHE A 163 16.57 -3.50 0.17
N GLU A 164 17.47 -4.27 0.78
CA GLU A 164 17.73 -4.26 2.22
C GLU A 164 18.99 -3.43 2.48
N ILE A 165 18.89 -2.46 3.39
CA ILE A 165 20.00 -1.56 3.76
C ILE A 165 20.12 -1.44 5.28
N GLY A 166 21.30 -1.06 5.75
CA GLY A 166 21.52 -0.62 7.12
C GLY A 166 20.81 0.72 7.40
N THR A 167 20.58 1.03 8.68
CA THR A 167 20.05 2.34 9.09
C THR A 167 21.03 3.49 8.82
N ASP A 168 22.26 3.17 8.43
CA ASP A 168 23.29 4.10 7.98
C ASP A 168 23.34 4.24 6.43
N GLY A 169 22.40 3.59 5.72
CA GLY A 169 22.24 3.68 4.27
C GLY A 169 23.09 2.69 3.46
N HIS A 170 23.96 1.88 4.11
CA HIS A 170 24.76 0.90 3.40
C HIS A 170 23.92 -0.26 2.85
N TYR A 171 24.16 -0.62 1.59
CA TYR A 171 23.53 -1.77 0.95
C TYR A 171 23.88 -3.07 1.68
N ILE A 172 22.87 -3.91 1.91
CA ILE A 172 23.03 -5.25 2.50
C ILE A 172 22.74 -6.32 1.44
N ASP A 173 21.54 -6.29 0.84
CA ASP A 173 21.11 -7.29 -0.15
C ASP A 173 19.87 -6.80 -0.93
N SER A 174 19.36 -7.62 -1.86
CA SER A 174 18.14 -7.35 -2.62
C SER A 174 17.23 -8.56 -2.66
N PHE A 175 15.93 -8.31 -2.80
CA PHE A 175 14.93 -9.35 -3.03
C PHE A 175 14.95 -9.78 -4.49
N ILE A 176 14.68 -11.06 -4.74
CA ILE A 176 14.71 -11.62 -6.09
C ILE A 176 13.49 -11.13 -6.86
N LEU A 177 13.73 -10.35 -7.91
CA LEU A 177 12.68 -9.83 -8.78
C LEU A 177 12.05 -10.98 -9.58
N PRO A 178 10.72 -11.24 -9.47
CA PRO A 178 10.06 -12.21 -10.33
C PRO A 178 10.14 -11.78 -11.79
N ALA A 179 10.35 -12.73 -12.70
CA ALA A 179 10.68 -12.46 -14.09
C ALA A 179 9.65 -11.57 -14.81
N GLN A 180 8.37 -11.69 -14.44
CA GLN A 180 7.28 -10.91 -15.01
C GLN A 180 7.28 -9.43 -14.64
N PHE A 181 8.14 -9.00 -13.71
CA PHE A 181 8.31 -7.58 -13.34
C PHE A 181 9.57 -6.96 -13.94
N ARG A 182 10.25 -7.65 -14.84
CA ARG A 182 11.39 -7.05 -15.56
C ARG A 182 10.90 -6.04 -16.57
N MET A 183 11.53 -4.87 -16.60
CA MET A 183 11.26 -3.83 -17.60
C MET A 183 11.59 -4.32 -19.01
N GLN A 184 10.72 -4.02 -19.95
CA GLN A 184 10.88 -4.41 -21.36
C GLN A 184 10.62 -3.22 -22.27
N ALA A 185 11.28 -3.21 -23.44
CA ALA A 185 11.09 -2.17 -24.44
C ALA A 185 9.74 -2.30 -25.17
N THR A 186 9.14 -3.49 -25.15
CA THR A 186 7.81 -3.75 -25.72
C THR A 186 6.73 -3.56 -24.65
N ASP A 187 5.45 -3.58 -25.08
CA ASP A 187 4.31 -3.47 -24.14
C ASP A 187 4.09 -4.80 -23.39
N ASN A 188 5.09 -5.16 -22.58
CA ASN A 188 5.14 -6.28 -21.66
C ASN A 188 5.81 -5.84 -20.36
N GLY A 189 5.46 -6.50 -19.24
CA GLY A 189 5.99 -6.18 -17.93
C GLY A 189 5.37 -4.92 -17.32
N PRO A 190 6.04 -4.30 -16.35
CA PRO A 190 5.55 -3.11 -15.67
C PRO A 190 5.46 -1.89 -16.60
N ARG A 191 4.56 -0.98 -16.27
CA ARG A 191 4.49 0.34 -16.86
C ARG A 191 5.52 1.25 -16.20
N ARG A 192 5.90 2.33 -16.89
CA ARG A 192 6.71 3.39 -16.30
C ARG A 192 5.89 4.11 -15.22
N ASN A 193 6.48 4.41 -14.08
CA ASN A 193 5.82 5.03 -12.92
C ASN A 193 4.48 4.35 -12.61
N GLY A 194 4.55 3.14 -12.09
CA GLY A 194 3.39 2.32 -11.78
C GLY A 194 3.80 0.94 -11.29
N VAL A 195 4.89 0.85 -10.51
CA VAL A 195 5.49 -0.43 -10.12
C VAL A 195 5.44 -0.66 -8.61
N PHE A 196 6.54 -0.58 -7.89
CA PHE A 196 6.61 -0.99 -6.48
C PHE A 196 6.47 0.20 -5.53
N GLU A 197 5.22 0.53 -5.23
CA GLU A 197 4.87 1.66 -4.37
C GLU A 197 4.81 1.29 -2.89
N GLY A 198 4.16 0.22 -2.52
CA GLY A 198 3.92 -0.12 -1.13
C GLY A 198 4.69 -1.33 -0.63
N LEU A 199 5.19 -1.26 0.59
CA LEU A 199 5.84 -2.35 1.31
C LEU A 199 5.16 -2.59 2.67
N GLY A 200 5.17 -3.83 3.18
CA GLY A 200 4.69 -4.10 4.53
C GLY A 200 5.10 -5.47 5.04
N PHE A 201 5.68 -5.52 6.25
CA PHE A 201 6.00 -6.78 6.93
C PHE A 201 4.79 -7.36 7.61
N THR A 202 4.64 -8.68 7.57
CA THR A 202 3.71 -9.40 8.45
C THR A 202 4.20 -9.33 9.91
N PRO A 203 3.31 -9.45 10.90
CA PRO A 203 3.72 -9.57 12.30
C PRO A 203 4.80 -10.65 12.47
N GLY A 204 5.88 -10.30 13.15
CA GLY A 204 7.05 -11.18 13.30
C GLY A 204 8.00 -11.19 12.10
N ASN A 205 7.76 -10.39 11.07
CA ASN A 205 8.65 -10.15 9.92
C ASN A 205 9.01 -11.39 9.10
N ARG A 206 8.20 -12.47 9.16
CA ARG A 206 8.43 -13.68 8.39
C ARG A 206 8.20 -13.45 6.90
N PHE A 207 7.16 -12.70 6.56
CA PHE A 207 6.82 -12.36 5.19
C PHE A 207 6.77 -10.85 5.02
N MET A 208 6.92 -10.42 3.77
CA MET A 208 6.73 -9.05 3.33
C MET A 208 5.79 -9.04 2.13
N TYR A 209 4.89 -8.08 2.11
CA TYR A 209 4.08 -7.77 0.94
C TYR A 209 4.66 -6.57 0.22
N VAL A 210 4.59 -6.60 -1.12
CA VAL A 210 4.99 -5.52 -2.02
C VAL A 210 3.82 -5.29 -2.97
N SER A 211 3.29 -4.08 -3.04
CA SER A 211 2.22 -3.74 -3.99
C SER A 211 2.78 -3.11 -5.24
N GLN A 212 2.21 -3.48 -6.37
CA GLN A 212 2.39 -2.76 -7.63
C GLN A 212 1.28 -1.71 -7.76
N GLU A 213 1.63 -0.49 -8.15
CA GLU A 213 0.67 0.62 -8.28
C GLU A 213 -0.36 0.35 -9.37
N GLU A 214 0.09 0.17 -10.60
CA GLU A 214 -0.75 0.04 -11.78
C GLU A 214 -0.71 -1.36 -12.40
N PRO A 215 -1.69 -1.76 -13.23
CA PRO A 215 -1.63 -3.01 -13.98
C PRO A 215 -0.38 -3.08 -14.87
N ARG A 216 0.26 -4.24 -14.95
CA ARG A 216 1.22 -4.51 -16.03
C ARG A 216 0.51 -4.46 -17.39
N TYR A 217 1.26 -4.36 -18.46
CA TYR A 217 0.68 -4.35 -19.80
C TYR A 217 -0.18 -5.59 -20.07
N GLU A 218 0.29 -6.78 -19.68
CA GLU A 218 -0.43 -8.05 -19.88
C GLU A 218 -1.62 -8.23 -18.94
N ASP A 219 -1.68 -7.51 -17.83
CA ASP A 219 -2.77 -7.62 -16.85
C ASP A 219 -3.98 -6.76 -17.21
N GLY A 220 -3.87 -5.92 -18.24
CA GLY A 220 -4.98 -5.14 -18.78
C GLY A 220 -4.72 -3.63 -18.82
N PRO A 221 -5.77 -2.85 -19.09
CA PRO A 221 -5.66 -1.39 -19.15
C PRO A 221 -5.45 -0.79 -17.75
N ARG A 222 -4.97 0.46 -17.71
CA ARG A 222 -5.04 1.31 -16.53
C ARG A 222 -6.49 1.52 -16.09
N ALA A 223 -6.69 1.85 -14.81
CA ALA A 223 -8.01 2.25 -14.33
C ALA A 223 -8.56 3.44 -15.14
N GLY A 224 -9.79 3.34 -15.56
CA GLY A 224 -10.52 4.40 -16.25
C GLY A 224 -11.48 5.13 -15.30
N VAL A 225 -12.14 6.19 -15.78
CA VAL A 225 -13.12 6.99 -14.99
C VAL A 225 -14.42 6.22 -14.73
N HIS A 226 -14.79 5.32 -15.66
CA HIS A 226 -15.98 4.48 -15.53
C HIS A 226 -15.61 3.12 -14.97
N ASP A 227 -16.45 2.12 -15.12
CA ASP A 227 -16.15 0.78 -14.67
C ASP A 227 -14.79 0.31 -15.21
N THR A 228 -14.02 -0.35 -14.34
CA THR A 228 -12.68 -0.80 -14.65
C THR A 228 -12.53 -2.29 -14.41
N SER A 229 -11.82 -2.94 -15.32
CA SER A 229 -11.26 -4.27 -15.15
C SER A 229 -9.77 -4.21 -14.80
N ALA A 230 -9.30 -3.07 -14.28
CA ALA A 230 -7.90 -2.88 -13.91
C ALA A 230 -7.56 -3.73 -12.67
N PHE A 231 -6.64 -4.67 -12.86
CA PHE A 231 -6.09 -5.49 -11.80
C PHE A 231 -4.59 -5.24 -11.69
N THR A 232 -4.16 -4.85 -10.51
CA THR A 232 -2.74 -4.84 -10.15
C THR A 232 -2.38 -6.03 -9.28
N ARG A 233 -1.11 -6.16 -8.90
CA ARG A 233 -0.58 -7.31 -8.16
C ARG A 233 -0.04 -6.92 -6.80
N ILE A 234 -0.29 -7.78 -5.80
CA ILE A 234 0.37 -7.74 -4.50
C ILE A 234 1.23 -8.99 -4.40
N ILE A 235 2.53 -8.81 -4.23
CA ILE A 235 3.53 -9.88 -4.17
C ILE A 235 3.81 -10.20 -2.70
N LYS A 236 3.85 -11.46 -2.34
CA LYS A 236 4.29 -11.93 -1.03
C LYS A 236 5.69 -12.52 -1.13
N TYR A 237 6.63 -11.97 -0.37
CA TYR A 237 8.00 -12.46 -0.25
C TYR A 237 8.21 -13.20 1.07
N ASP A 238 9.01 -14.23 1.04
CA ASP A 238 9.65 -14.79 2.24
C ASP A 238 10.89 -13.94 2.55
N ASN A 239 10.93 -13.37 3.74
CA ASN A 239 11.93 -12.38 4.12
C ASN A 239 13.32 -12.99 4.42
N ASP A 240 13.39 -14.29 4.68
CA ASP A 240 14.67 -14.97 4.92
C ASP A 240 15.32 -15.41 3.60
N THR A 241 14.52 -15.96 2.68
CA THR A 241 15.00 -16.41 1.37
C THR A 241 15.02 -15.30 0.32
N ARG A 242 14.32 -14.18 0.57
CA ARG A 242 14.11 -13.05 -0.36
C ARG A 242 13.44 -13.46 -1.68
N GLN A 243 12.72 -14.58 -1.69
CA GLN A 243 11.99 -15.07 -2.85
C GLN A 243 10.52 -14.76 -2.75
N SER A 244 9.90 -14.45 -3.89
CA SER A 244 8.44 -14.38 -4.01
C SER A 244 7.85 -15.78 -3.80
N VAL A 245 6.87 -15.88 -2.89
CA VAL A 245 6.21 -17.14 -2.53
C VAL A 245 4.74 -17.18 -2.94
N ALA A 246 4.13 -16.04 -3.26
CA ALA A 246 2.79 -15.93 -3.81
C ALA A 246 2.58 -14.56 -4.44
N GLN A 247 1.57 -14.45 -5.30
CA GLN A 247 1.07 -13.18 -5.84
C GLN A 247 -0.46 -13.18 -5.81
N TYR A 248 -1.05 -12.02 -5.58
CA TYR A 248 -2.51 -11.87 -5.50
C TYR A 248 -2.97 -10.74 -6.40
N ALA A 249 -4.07 -10.96 -7.14
CA ALA A 249 -4.70 -9.91 -7.91
C ALA A 249 -5.48 -8.97 -6.99
N TYR A 250 -5.32 -7.67 -7.20
CA TYR A 250 -6.08 -6.62 -6.53
C TYR A 250 -6.83 -5.79 -7.58
N LYS A 251 -8.15 -5.65 -7.41
CA LYS A 251 -8.98 -4.86 -8.33
C LYS A 251 -8.97 -3.39 -7.90
N LEU A 252 -8.47 -2.52 -8.76
CA LEU A 252 -8.50 -1.07 -8.52
C LEU A 252 -9.92 -0.50 -8.67
N ASP A 253 -10.25 0.53 -7.90
CA ASP A 253 -11.42 1.37 -8.15
C ASP A 253 -11.23 2.15 -9.46
N PRO A 254 -12.30 2.69 -10.06
CA PRO A 254 -12.18 3.68 -11.12
C PRO A 254 -11.43 4.93 -10.68
N VAL A 255 -10.83 5.64 -11.62
CA VAL A 255 -10.33 7.00 -11.42
C VAL A 255 -11.49 7.88 -10.95
N ALA A 256 -11.29 8.61 -9.86
CA ALA A 256 -12.37 9.33 -9.17
C ALA A 256 -12.98 10.47 -10.00
N HIS A 257 -12.18 11.14 -10.80
CA HIS A 257 -12.58 12.30 -11.58
C HIS A 257 -12.05 12.25 -13.02
N ALA A 258 -12.81 12.74 -13.98
CA ALA A 258 -12.30 12.96 -15.31
C ALA A 258 -11.22 14.07 -15.29
N ALA A 259 -10.18 13.93 -16.09
CA ALA A 259 -9.16 14.97 -16.24
C ALA A 259 -9.70 16.18 -17.01
N ILE A 260 -9.06 17.33 -16.84
CA ILE A 260 -9.34 18.57 -17.58
C ILE A 260 -8.05 19.04 -18.26
N PRO A 261 -7.95 18.95 -19.62
CA PRO A 261 -8.92 18.39 -20.55
C PRO A 261 -9.08 16.86 -20.40
N GLU A 262 -10.18 16.30 -20.90
CA GLU A 262 -10.57 14.88 -20.67
C GLU A 262 -9.51 13.86 -21.07
N ASN A 263 -8.72 14.15 -22.10
CA ASN A 263 -7.63 13.30 -22.58
C ASN A 263 -6.30 13.49 -21.83
N ALA A 264 -6.24 14.38 -20.84
CA ALA A 264 -5.04 14.58 -20.03
C ALA A 264 -4.81 13.39 -19.09
N PHE A 265 -3.64 13.36 -18.47
CA PHE A 265 -3.21 12.28 -17.58
C PHE A 265 -4.16 12.12 -16.39
N LYS A 266 -4.45 10.87 -16.09
CA LYS A 266 -5.20 10.45 -14.91
C LYS A 266 -4.83 9.03 -14.55
N VAL A 267 -4.86 8.72 -13.26
CA VAL A 267 -4.47 7.42 -12.71
C VAL A 267 -5.27 7.12 -11.44
N ASN A 268 -5.46 5.85 -11.15
CA ASN A 268 -5.78 5.32 -9.82
C ASN A 268 -4.93 4.08 -9.61
N GLY A 269 -4.18 4.04 -8.52
CA GLY A 269 -3.25 2.98 -8.20
C GLY A 269 -3.14 2.74 -6.70
N ILE A 270 -2.40 1.70 -6.32
CA ILE A 270 -2.04 1.46 -4.92
C ILE A 270 -0.80 2.28 -4.61
N ALA A 271 -0.95 3.30 -3.77
CA ALA A 271 0.17 4.15 -3.33
C ALA A 271 0.95 3.55 -2.15
N ASP A 272 0.30 2.85 -1.21
CA ASP A 272 1.00 2.15 -0.13
C ASP A 272 0.13 1.06 0.49
N ILE A 273 0.77 0.18 1.26
CA ILE A 273 0.10 -0.87 2.04
C ILE A 273 0.65 -0.92 3.47
N LEU A 274 -0.23 -1.12 4.47
CA LEU A 274 0.16 -1.36 5.86
C LEU A 274 -0.38 -2.70 6.33
N VAL A 275 0.51 -3.65 6.59
CA VAL A 275 0.12 -5.02 6.92
C VAL A 275 -0.31 -5.13 8.38
N LEU A 276 -1.51 -5.66 8.62
CA LEU A 276 -2.14 -5.82 9.93
C LEU A 276 -2.02 -7.26 10.47
N SER A 277 -1.94 -8.24 9.57
CA SER A 277 -1.83 -9.67 9.90
C SER A 277 -1.26 -10.45 8.71
N ASP A 278 -1.13 -11.76 8.83
CA ASP A 278 -0.60 -12.62 7.75
C ASP A 278 -1.36 -12.51 6.41
N HIS A 279 -2.58 -11.98 6.40
CA HIS A 279 -3.40 -11.89 5.18
C HIS A 279 -4.24 -10.61 5.09
N ARG A 280 -4.17 -9.71 6.07
CA ARG A 280 -4.92 -8.45 6.04
C ARG A 280 -3.98 -7.26 6.06
N MET A 281 -4.32 -6.27 5.27
CA MET A 281 -3.58 -5.01 5.18
C MET A 281 -4.53 -3.84 4.93
N LEU A 282 -4.13 -2.66 5.34
CA LEU A 282 -4.67 -1.44 4.76
C LEU A 282 -4.02 -1.25 3.40
N THR A 283 -4.82 -0.87 2.41
CA THR A 283 -4.37 -0.52 1.07
C THR A 283 -4.82 0.90 0.79
N ILE A 284 -3.90 1.76 0.40
CA ILE A 284 -4.20 3.13 0.01
C ILE A 284 -4.33 3.17 -1.51
N GLU A 285 -5.52 3.52 -2.00
CA GLU A 285 -5.69 3.90 -3.39
C GLU A 285 -5.62 5.42 -3.52
N ARG A 286 -4.75 5.88 -4.40
CA ARG A 286 -4.58 7.28 -4.77
C ARG A 286 -5.06 7.48 -6.19
N SER A 287 -6.06 8.34 -6.35
CA SER A 287 -6.56 8.76 -7.66
C SER A 287 -6.17 10.20 -7.94
N PHE A 288 -5.46 10.41 -9.05
CA PHE A 288 -5.07 11.71 -9.55
C PHE A 288 -5.69 11.98 -10.93
N SER A 289 -6.03 13.23 -11.20
CA SER A 289 -6.49 13.66 -12.53
C SER A 289 -6.00 15.07 -12.83
N SER A 290 -5.32 15.26 -13.95
CA SER A 290 -4.87 16.58 -14.39
C SER A 290 -6.02 17.57 -14.43
N GLY A 291 -5.78 18.79 -13.92
CA GLY A 291 -6.79 19.85 -13.84
C GLY A 291 -7.76 19.73 -12.65
N ILE A 292 -7.65 18.68 -11.84
CA ILE A 292 -8.32 18.55 -10.53
C ILE A 292 -7.28 18.83 -9.46
N LYS A 293 -7.64 19.67 -8.48
CA LYS A 293 -6.68 20.14 -7.47
C LYS A 293 -6.34 19.07 -6.45
N ASP A 294 -7.37 18.40 -5.93
CA ASP A 294 -7.20 17.44 -4.83
C ASP A 294 -6.98 16.02 -5.38
N CYS A 295 -6.08 15.26 -4.78
CA CYS A 295 -6.08 13.81 -4.94
C CYS A 295 -7.28 13.19 -4.20
N THR A 296 -7.84 12.13 -4.76
CA THR A 296 -8.83 11.31 -4.05
C THR A 296 -8.12 10.13 -3.41
N ILE A 297 -8.11 10.09 -2.10
CA ILE A 297 -7.42 9.08 -1.32
C ILE A 297 -8.43 8.21 -0.58
N LYS A 298 -8.38 6.91 -0.81
CA LYS A 298 -9.22 5.92 -0.14
C LYS A 298 -8.40 4.87 0.56
N VAL A 299 -8.77 4.54 1.79
CA VAL A 299 -8.16 3.48 2.58
C VAL A 299 -9.09 2.28 2.62
N PHE A 300 -8.60 1.13 2.15
CA PHE A 300 -9.35 -0.12 2.15
C PHE A 300 -8.75 -1.11 3.14
N MET A 301 -9.61 -1.90 3.79
CA MET A 301 -9.22 -3.18 4.39
C MET A 301 -9.16 -4.23 3.28
N THR A 302 -7.98 -4.71 2.98
CA THR A 302 -7.75 -5.76 1.99
C THR A 302 -7.47 -7.10 2.67
N ASP A 303 -8.09 -8.18 2.18
CA ASP A 303 -7.88 -9.54 2.71
C ASP A 303 -7.54 -10.49 1.54
N VAL A 304 -6.35 -11.08 1.59
CA VAL A 304 -5.83 -12.02 0.58
C VAL A 304 -6.04 -13.50 0.97
N ARG A 305 -6.66 -13.79 2.11
CA ARG A 305 -6.79 -15.15 2.66
C ARG A 305 -7.42 -16.15 1.69
N ASN A 306 -8.42 -15.70 0.95
CA ASN A 306 -9.16 -16.54 -0.01
C ASN A 306 -8.84 -16.16 -1.47
N ALA A 307 -7.85 -15.31 -1.69
CA ALA A 307 -7.40 -14.95 -3.02
C ALA A 307 -6.62 -16.11 -3.65
N THR A 308 -6.70 -16.21 -4.97
CA THR A 308 -5.92 -17.21 -5.72
C THR A 308 -4.46 -16.75 -5.81
N ASP A 309 -3.52 -17.65 -5.57
CA ASP A 309 -2.12 -17.41 -5.93
C ASP A 309 -1.99 -17.39 -7.46
N ILE A 310 -1.65 -16.21 -7.99
CA ILE A 310 -1.49 -15.94 -9.42
C ILE A 310 -0.03 -15.86 -9.85
N SER A 311 0.92 -16.35 -9.06
CA SER A 311 2.36 -16.27 -9.38
C SER A 311 2.73 -16.92 -10.72
N SER A 312 1.98 -17.94 -11.13
CA SER A 312 2.12 -18.61 -12.44
C SER A 312 1.26 -18.02 -13.56
N VAL A 313 0.42 -17.03 -13.27
CA VAL A 313 -0.49 -16.42 -14.26
C VAL A 313 0.25 -15.28 -14.98
N ASN A 314 0.43 -15.45 -16.28
CA ASN A 314 1.15 -14.45 -17.09
C ASN A 314 0.31 -13.20 -17.41
N SER A 315 -1.02 -13.33 -17.54
CA SER A 315 -1.92 -12.24 -17.90
C SER A 315 -3.24 -12.35 -17.16
N LEU A 316 -3.59 -11.36 -16.38
CA LEU A 316 -4.89 -11.29 -15.69
C LEU A 316 -6.04 -10.90 -16.63
N GLN A 317 -5.72 -10.35 -17.80
CA GLN A 317 -6.71 -10.05 -18.83
C GLN A 317 -7.17 -11.30 -19.58
N SER A 318 -6.24 -12.23 -19.84
CA SER A 318 -6.50 -13.46 -20.59
C SER A 318 -6.97 -14.60 -19.71
N ASP A 319 -6.47 -14.71 -18.49
CA ASP A 319 -6.86 -15.71 -17.52
C ASP A 319 -7.78 -15.06 -16.48
N THR A 320 -9.04 -15.42 -16.51
CA THR A 320 -10.07 -14.87 -15.62
C THR A 320 -10.48 -15.83 -14.50
N LEU A 321 -9.84 -16.99 -14.40
CA LEU A 321 -10.16 -18.04 -13.43
C LEU A 321 -9.43 -17.85 -12.09
N PHE A 322 -9.39 -16.63 -11.57
CA PHE A 322 -8.82 -16.33 -10.26
C PHE A 322 -9.80 -15.58 -9.37
N LYS A 323 -9.60 -15.68 -8.07
CA LYS A 323 -10.29 -14.88 -7.06
C LYS A 323 -9.34 -13.77 -6.64
N PRO A 324 -9.68 -12.49 -6.88
CA PRO A 324 -8.88 -11.38 -6.38
C PRO A 324 -8.95 -11.27 -4.86
N ALA A 325 -8.06 -10.48 -4.28
CA ALA A 325 -8.17 -10.02 -2.92
C ALA A 325 -9.53 -9.32 -2.72
N THR A 326 -10.14 -9.52 -1.55
CA THR A 326 -11.35 -8.78 -1.18
C THR A 326 -10.94 -7.45 -0.55
N LYS A 327 -11.72 -6.39 -0.81
CA LYS A 327 -11.49 -5.09 -0.19
C LYS A 327 -12.78 -4.47 0.33
N LEU A 328 -12.68 -3.72 1.42
CA LEU A 328 -13.75 -2.98 2.07
C LEU A 328 -13.26 -1.56 2.33
N LEU A 329 -13.98 -0.55 1.85
CA LEU A 329 -13.66 0.85 2.14
C LEU A 329 -13.79 1.11 3.64
N LEU A 330 -12.72 1.61 4.26
CA LEU A 330 -12.67 2.02 5.66
C LEU A 330 -12.76 3.52 5.82
N PHE A 331 -12.08 4.27 4.94
CA PHE A 331 -12.02 5.72 5.04
C PHE A 331 -11.84 6.36 3.67
N ASP A 332 -12.50 7.50 3.48
CA ASP A 332 -12.33 8.37 2.32
C ASP A 332 -11.87 9.75 2.84
N PHE A 333 -10.68 10.18 2.44
CA PHE A 333 -10.10 11.45 2.88
C PHE A 333 -10.93 12.67 2.44
N ALA A 334 -11.76 12.55 1.39
CA ALA A 334 -12.69 13.61 1.01
C ALA A 334 -13.65 14.01 2.15
N SER A 335 -13.89 13.10 3.11
CA SER A 335 -14.72 13.39 4.30
C SER A 335 -14.09 14.41 5.26
N LEU A 336 -12.79 14.69 5.17
CA LEU A 336 -12.13 15.68 6.01
C LEU A 336 -12.43 17.12 5.60
N ASN A 337 -12.96 17.34 4.38
CA ASN A 337 -13.28 18.66 3.83
C ASN A 337 -12.09 19.64 3.90
N THR A 338 -10.88 19.15 3.70
CA THR A 338 -9.64 19.92 3.58
C THR A 338 -8.92 19.52 2.30
N TYR A 339 -7.94 20.31 1.87
CA TYR A 339 -7.09 19.96 0.75
C TYR A 339 -6.31 18.68 1.06
N ILE A 340 -6.36 17.71 0.16
CA ILE A 340 -5.64 16.45 0.25
C ILE A 340 -4.69 16.34 -0.94
N ASP A 341 -3.41 16.26 -0.63
CA ASP A 341 -2.37 16.07 -1.61
C ASP A 341 -2.08 14.57 -1.86
N ASN A 342 -1.02 14.28 -2.48
CA ASN A 342 -0.51 13.01 -2.96
C ASN A 342 -0.08 12.08 -1.80
N ILE A 343 -1.03 11.51 -1.04
CA ILE A 343 -0.73 10.60 0.08
C ILE A 343 -0.17 9.29 -0.48
N GLU A 344 1.08 8.99 -0.15
CA GLU A 344 1.83 7.83 -0.64
C GLU A 344 2.42 6.96 0.46
N GLY A 345 2.40 7.40 1.72
CA GLY A 345 2.90 6.59 2.82
C GLY A 345 1.95 6.45 3.99
N VAL A 346 1.95 5.28 4.64
CA VAL A 346 1.25 5.03 5.90
C VAL A 346 2.04 4.13 6.82
N THR A 347 2.04 4.43 8.12
CA THR A 347 2.66 3.58 9.14
C THR A 347 1.87 3.58 10.44
N PHE A 348 2.13 2.58 11.27
CA PHE A 348 1.78 2.66 12.68
C PHE A 348 2.67 3.69 13.38
N GLY A 349 2.11 4.35 14.38
CA GLY A 349 2.88 5.09 15.37
C GLY A 349 2.84 4.38 16.74
N PRO A 350 3.20 5.07 17.82
CA PRO A 350 3.05 4.54 19.18
C PRO A 350 1.58 4.32 19.54
N ILE A 351 1.35 3.44 20.52
CA ILE A 351 0.04 3.33 21.15
C ILE A 351 -0.28 4.64 21.89
N LEU A 352 -1.46 5.17 21.63
CA LEU A 352 -1.95 6.38 22.28
C LEU A 352 -2.28 6.15 23.76
N PRO A 353 -2.33 7.20 24.60
CA PRO A 353 -2.65 7.07 26.04
C PRO A 353 -3.99 6.38 26.33
N ASN A 354 -4.96 6.47 25.40
CA ASN A 354 -6.25 5.78 25.49
C ASN A 354 -6.19 4.28 25.12
N GLY A 355 -5.00 3.76 24.77
CA GLY A 355 -4.75 2.35 24.42
C GLY A 355 -4.98 2.00 22.96
N HIS A 356 -5.36 2.93 22.10
CA HIS A 356 -5.56 2.69 20.68
C HIS A 356 -4.26 2.89 19.87
N GLN A 357 -4.18 2.24 18.73
CA GLN A 357 -3.06 2.34 17.81
C GLN A 357 -3.14 3.63 17.02
N SER A 358 -2.06 4.43 16.99
CA SER A 358 -1.97 5.57 16.08
C SER A 358 -1.54 5.14 14.68
N LEU A 359 -2.01 5.86 13.67
CA LEU A 359 -1.58 5.77 12.27
C LEU A 359 -1.13 7.14 11.79
N VAL A 360 -0.05 7.16 11.03
CA VAL A 360 0.45 8.38 10.39
C VAL A 360 0.48 8.15 8.89
N PHE A 361 -0.13 9.07 8.14
CA PHE A 361 -0.05 9.13 6.69
C PHE A 361 0.85 10.30 6.29
N VAL A 362 1.57 10.17 5.19
CA VAL A 362 2.40 11.23 4.62
C VAL A 362 2.05 11.44 3.15
N ALA A 363 2.02 12.71 2.73
CA ALA A 363 1.86 13.10 1.33
C ALA A 363 3.18 13.58 0.74
N ASP A 364 3.48 13.08 -0.44
CA ASP A 364 4.55 13.62 -1.28
C ASP A 364 4.13 14.94 -1.91
N ASN A 365 5.00 15.92 -1.88
CA ASN A 365 4.81 17.22 -2.51
C ASN A 365 5.51 17.33 -3.87
N ASN A 366 6.06 16.25 -4.43
CA ASN A 366 6.80 16.22 -5.69
C ASN A 366 7.81 17.38 -5.82
N PHE A 367 8.27 17.93 -4.70
CA PHE A 367 9.06 19.18 -4.65
C PHE A 367 8.40 20.36 -5.37
N SER A 368 7.11 20.36 -5.56
CA SER A 368 6.31 21.38 -6.23
C SER A 368 5.94 22.50 -5.26
N ALA A 369 5.94 23.74 -5.73
CA ALA A 369 5.53 24.88 -4.90
C ALA A 369 4.00 24.97 -4.70
N VAL A 370 3.24 24.18 -5.43
CA VAL A 370 1.77 24.16 -5.36
C VAL A 370 1.24 22.91 -4.64
N GLU A 371 2.12 22.03 -4.24
CA GLU A 371 1.83 20.80 -3.50
C GLU A 371 2.38 20.86 -2.08
N GLU A 372 1.83 20.06 -1.18
CA GLU A 372 2.11 20.13 0.26
C GLU A 372 2.63 18.80 0.80
N SER A 373 3.75 18.80 1.53
CA SER A 373 4.16 17.67 2.37
C SER A 373 3.25 17.62 3.60
N GLN A 374 2.13 16.93 3.50
CA GLN A 374 1.14 16.78 4.56
C GLN A 374 1.40 15.53 5.40
N PHE A 375 1.17 15.64 6.70
CA PHE A 375 1.15 14.51 7.61
C PHE A 375 -0.20 14.47 8.30
N PHE A 376 -0.88 13.33 8.24
CA PHE A 376 -2.17 13.14 8.89
C PHE A 376 -2.04 12.10 10.01
N LEU A 377 -2.58 12.44 11.16
CA LEU A 377 -2.61 11.55 12.32
C LEU A 377 -4.03 11.00 12.52
N PHE A 378 -4.10 9.69 12.63
CA PHE A 378 -5.34 8.96 12.91
C PHE A 378 -5.18 8.02 14.11
N GLU A 379 -6.30 7.66 14.66
CA GLU A 379 -6.49 6.59 15.62
C GLU A 379 -7.20 5.41 14.96
N LEU A 380 -6.66 4.20 15.14
CA LEU A 380 -7.26 2.96 14.69
C LEU A 380 -8.11 2.38 15.82
N MET A 381 -9.41 2.44 15.65
CA MET A 381 -10.37 1.97 16.66
C MET A 381 -10.90 0.58 16.27
N PRO A 382 -11.02 -0.35 17.21
CA PRO A 382 -11.80 -1.55 16.98
C PRO A 382 -13.27 -1.15 16.75
N SER A 383 -13.93 -1.76 15.79
CA SER A 383 -15.37 -1.53 15.60
C SER A 383 -16.12 -1.89 16.88
N ALA A 384 -16.98 -0.99 17.33
CA ALA A 384 -17.94 -1.32 18.35
C ALA A 384 -18.77 -2.53 17.87
N THR A 385 -18.71 -3.61 18.57
CA THR A 385 -19.68 -4.70 18.42
C THR A 385 -21.02 -4.17 18.94
N PHE A 386 -21.93 -3.81 18.03
CA PHE A 386 -23.34 -3.58 18.33
C PHE A 386 -24.10 -4.88 18.43
#